data_a1b80ab566174a8410a178420e101970
#
_entry.id   a1b80ab566174a8410a178420e101970
#
_cell.length_a   1.000
_cell.length_b   1.000
_cell.length_c   1.000
_cell.angle_alpha   90.00
_cell.angle_beta   90.00
_cell.angle_gamma   90.00
#
_symmetry.space_group_name_H-M   'P 1'
#
loop_
_entity.id
_entity.type
_entity.pdbx_description
1 polymer ?
#
loop_
_entity_poly.entity_id
_entity_poly.type
_entity_poly.pdbx_seq_one_letter_code
_entity_poly.pdbx_strand_id
1 'polypeptide(L)'
;MERGLLWLPLLAVFIGLAWSGWNEYQKLEAYQAWATDFDKAKYDIYAVLGLKETDLTWGKPTRKGPINLETFSLKQVESLGLLVENQAVDPNIPPEKGKAIALEFRFTDTAKIVQIPFTEISLAARWYKYLQSFMKSNL
;
A
#
# COMPACT_ATOMS: atom_id res chain seq x y z
N MET A 1 -40.48 26.11 -13.03
CA MET A 1 -39.21 26.12 -13.79
C MET A 1 -37.99 26.34 -12.89
N GLU A 2 -38.05 27.24 -11.95
CA GLU A 2 -36.94 27.46 -11.03
C GLU A 2 -36.60 26.22 -10.21
N ARG A 3 -37.59 25.40 -9.85
CA ARG A 3 -37.38 24.16 -9.12
C ARG A 3 -36.63 23.11 -9.96
N GLY A 4 -36.82 23.08 -11.27
CA GLY A 4 -36.12 22.18 -12.16
C GLY A 4 -34.65 22.52 -12.31
N LEU A 5 -34.30 23.82 -12.26
CA LEU A 5 -32.92 24.29 -12.33
C LEU A 5 -32.11 23.97 -11.07
N LEU A 6 -32.77 23.97 -9.90
CA LEU A 6 -32.13 23.60 -8.63
C LEU A 6 -31.88 22.10 -8.52
N TRP A 7 -32.66 21.31 -9.26
CA TRP A 7 -32.59 19.86 -9.23
C TRP A 7 -31.42 19.31 -10.05
N LEU A 8 -31.06 19.99 -11.13
CA LEU A 8 -29.96 19.58 -12.01
C LEU A 8 -28.59 19.57 -11.31
N PRO A 9 -28.19 20.61 -10.53
CA PRO A 9 -26.93 20.57 -9.78
C PRO A 9 -26.89 19.44 -8.75
N LEU A 10 -28.00 19.17 -8.05
CA LEU A 10 -28.09 18.07 -7.11
C LEU A 10 -27.90 16.72 -7.80
N LEU A 11 -28.53 16.52 -8.96
CA LEU A 11 -28.37 15.31 -9.74
C LEU A 11 -26.93 15.11 -10.20
N ALA A 12 -26.27 16.19 -10.63
CA ALA A 12 -24.86 16.15 -11.03
C ALA A 12 -23.94 15.73 -9.86
N VAL A 13 -24.22 16.25 -8.67
CA VAL A 13 -23.45 15.86 -7.45
C VAL A 13 -23.65 14.38 -7.14
N PHE A 14 -24.90 13.87 -7.22
CA PHE A 14 -25.19 12.45 -6.99
C PHE A 14 -24.47 11.55 -8.00
N ILE A 15 -24.48 11.92 -9.27
CA ILE A 15 -23.80 11.16 -10.33
C ILE A 15 -22.28 11.15 -10.08
N GLY A 16 -21.72 12.29 -9.71
CA GLY A 16 -20.29 12.41 -9.41
C GLY A 16 -19.88 11.54 -8.22
N LEU A 17 -20.67 11.55 -7.14
CA LEU A 17 -20.41 10.72 -5.96
C LEU A 17 -20.54 9.22 -6.29
N ALA A 18 -21.56 8.84 -7.04
CA ALA A 18 -21.75 7.45 -7.46
C ALA A 18 -20.60 6.97 -8.36
N TRP A 19 -20.14 7.80 -9.28
CA TRP A 19 -19.02 7.47 -10.14
C TRP A 19 -17.72 7.32 -9.34
N SER A 20 -17.47 8.21 -8.38
CA SER A 20 -16.30 8.17 -7.52
C SER A 20 -16.28 6.89 -6.67
N GLY A 21 -17.43 6.54 -6.05
CA GLY A 21 -17.56 5.31 -5.29
C GLY A 21 -17.37 4.06 -6.14
N TRP A 22 -17.91 4.05 -7.34
CA TRP A 22 -17.74 2.94 -8.28
C TRP A 22 -16.28 2.79 -8.74
N ASN A 23 -15.59 3.91 -8.96
CA ASN A 23 -14.18 3.92 -9.33
C ASN A 23 -13.30 3.29 -8.23
N GLU A 24 -13.55 3.65 -6.97
CA GLU A 24 -12.82 3.07 -5.83
C GLU A 24 -13.15 1.59 -5.65
N TYR A 25 -14.40 1.21 -5.84
CA TYR A 25 -14.83 -0.18 -5.81
C TYR A 25 -14.10 -1.01 -6.87
N GLN A 26 -13.94 -0.48 -8.07
CA GLN A 26 -13.24 -1.18 -9.14
C GLN A 26 -11.74 -1.36 -8.87
N LYS A 27 -11.12 -0.38 -8.21
CA LYS A 27 -9.72 -0.52 -7.78
C LYS A 27 -9.56 -1.65 -6.78
N LEU A 28 -10.47 -1.73 -5.81
CA LEU A 28 -10.45 -2.78 -4.80
C LEU A 28 -10.69 -4.15 -5.42
N GLU A 29 -11.65 -4.25 -6.34
CA GLU A 29 -11.97 -5.50 -7.04
C GLU A 29 -10.78 -5.96 -7.88
N ALA A 30 -10.13 -5.05 -8.61
CA ALA A 30 -8.94 -5.36 -9.39
C ALA A 30 -7.78 -5.80 -8.49
N TYR A 31 -7.62 -5.18 -7.32
CA TYR A 31 -6.66 -5.61 -6.32
C TYR A 31 -6.95 -7.03 -5.83
N GLN A 32 -8.21 -7.34 -5.52
CA GLN A 32 -8.59 -8.67 -5.02
C GLN A 32 -8.25 -9.77 -6.02
N ALA A 33 -8.48 -9.54 -7.30
CA ALA A 33 -8.10 -10.48 -8.34
C ALA A 33 -6.58 -10.67 -8.42
N TRP A 34 -5.82 -9.60 -8.33
CA TRP A 34 -4.36 -9.64 -8.31
C TRP A 34 -3.82 -10.34 -7.05
N ALA A 35 -4.45 -10.08 -5.90
CA ALA A 35 -3.99 -10.58 -4.60
C ALA A 35 -4.13 -12.10 -4.45
N THR A 36 -4.97 -12.75 -5.25
CA THR A 36 -5.17 -14.20 -5.16
C THR A 36 -3.89 -14.99 -5.44
N ASP A 37 -2.93 -14.42 -6.16
CA ASP A 37 -1.66 -15.07 -6.48
C ASP A 37 -0.63 -14.97 -5.35
N PHE A 38 -0.94 -14.30 -4.24
CA PHE A 38 0.00 -14.04 -3.16
C PHE A 38 -0.40 -14.74 -1.87
N ASP A 39 0.59 -15.13 -1.07
CA ASP A 39 0.38 -15.77 0.22
C ASP A 39 -0.16 -14.78 1.26
N LYS A 40 0.28 -13.52 1.16
CA LYS A 40 -0.22 -12.43 1.98
C LYS A 40 -0.18 -11.14 1.14
N ALA A 41 -1.26 -10.37 1.22
CA ALA A 41 -1.37 -9.13 0.44
C ALA A 41 -2.13 -8.08 1.24
N LYS A 42 -1.92 -6.80 0.89
CA LYS A 42 -2.68 -5.69 1.44
C LYS A 42 -3.01 -4.66 0.37
N TYR A 43 -4.11 -3.96 0.58
CA TYR A 43 -4.51 -2.82 -0.23
C TYR A 43 -4.26 -1.53 0.56
N ASP A 44 -3.69 -0.55 -0.14
CA ASP A 44 -3.49 0.80 0.38
C ASP A 44 -3.67 1.76 -0.80
N ILE A 45 -4.19 2.95 -0.57
CA ILE A 45 -4.42 3.91 -1.66
C ILE A 45 -3.12 4.38 -2.31
N TYR A 46 -1.99 4.28 -1.62
CA TYR A 46 -0.68 4.63 -2.17
C TYR A 46 0.00 3.46 -2.85
N ALA A 47 -0.17 2.25 -2.32
CA ALA A 47 0.50 1.08 -2.87
C ALA A 47 -0.18 -0.21 -2.46
N VAL A 48 -0.29 -1.15 -3.40
CA VAL A 48 -0.64 -2.54 -3.08
C VAL A 48 0.63 -3.33 -2.83
N LEU A 49 0.55 -4.34 -1.99
CA LEU A 49 1.68 -5.12 -1.55
C LEU A 49 1.30 -6.59 -1.52
N GLY A 50 2.15 -7.45 -2.07
CA GLY A 50 1.91 -8.88 -2.08
C GLY A 50 3.18 -9.66 -1.79
N LEU A 51 3.07 -10.67 -0.93
CA LEU A 51 4.17 -11.57 -0.59
C LEU A 51 3.85 -12.96 -1.10
N LYS A 52 4.75 -13.52 -1.91
CA LYS A 52 4.67 -14.89 -2.41
C LYS A 52 6.00 -15.57 -2.20
N GLU A 53 6.01 -16.63 -1.39
CA GLU A 53 7.23 -17.31 -0.97
C GLU A 53 8.19 -16.32 -0.31
N THR A 54 9.33 -16.01 -0.93
CA THR A 54 10.30 -15.03 -0.42
C THR A 54 10.32 -13.73 -1.23
N ASP A 55 9.45 -13.60 -2.22
CA ASP A 55 9.41 -12.44 -3.11
C ASP A 55 8.30 -11.47 -2.70
N LEU A 56 8.67 -10.21 -2.59
CA LEU A 56 7.74 -9.12 -2.28
C LEU A 56 7.50 -8.30 -3.55
N THR A 57 6.24 -8.11 -3.89
CA THR A 57 5.81 -7.32 -5.05
C THR A 57 4.95 -6.17 -4.58
N TRP A 58 5.18 -4.98 -5.12
CA TRP A 58 4.38 -3.81 -4.80
C TRP A 58 4.16 -2.94 -6.04
N GLY A 59 3.10 -2.15 -6.01
CA GLY A 59 2.76 -1.27 -7.12
C GLY A 59 1.63 -0.33 -6.77
N LYS A 60 1.22 0.47 -7.75
CA LYS A 60 0.16 1.46 -7.56
C LYS A 60 -1.19 0.86 -7.96
N PRO A 61 -2.22 0.96 -7.09
CA PRO A 61 -3.55 0.43 -7.44
C PRO A 61 -4.24 1.28 -8.50
N THR A 62 -4.88 0.61 -9.47
CA THR A 62 -5.74 1.25 -10.47
C THR A 62 -6.97 0.39 -10.71
N ARG A 63 -7.95 0.95 -11.44
CA ARG A 63 -9.18 0.23 -11.79
C ARG A 63 -8.92 -1.03 -12.64
N LYS A 64 -7.84 -1.03 -13.39
CA LYS A 64 -7.47 -2.15 -14.28
C LYS A 64 -6.51 -3.13 -13.62
N GLY A 65 -6.15 -2.88 -12.37
CA GLY A 65 -5.18 -3.67 -11.63
C GLY A 65 -3.97 -2.84 -11.23
N PRO A 66 -3.11 -3.39 -10.38
CA PRO A 66 -1.88 -2.70 -9.99
C PRO A 66 -0.95 -2.44 -11.17
N ILE A 67 -0.34 -1.25 -11.19
CA ILE A 67 0.64 -0.85 -12.21
C ILE A 67 1.97 -0.49 -11.55
N ASN A 68 3.01 -0.35 -12.38
CA ASN A 68 4.37 -0.04 -11.92
C ASN A 68 4.86 -1.06 -10.90
N LEU A 69 4.58 -2.33 -11.15
CA LEU A 69 4.93 -3.41 -10.23
C LEU A 69 6.44 -3.61 -10.18
N GLU A 70 6.97 -3.68 -8.96
CA GLU A 70 8.34 -4.07 -8.68
C GLU A 70 8.33 -5.30 -7.78
N THR A 71 9.19 -6.26 -8.10
CA THR A 71 9.35 -7.47 -7.30
C THR A 71 10.82 -7.59 -6.90
N PHE A 72 11.04 -7.92 -5.63
CA PHE A 72 12.39 -8.21 -5.14
C PHE A 72 12.34 -9.34 -4.12
N SER A 73 13.46 -10.06 -3.99
CA SER A 73 13.58 -11.13 -3.02
C SER A 73 13.96 -10.59 -1.66
N LEU A 74 13.25 -11.04 -0.62
CA LEU A 74 13.58 -10.70 0.76
C LEU A 74 14.95 -11.26 1.18
N LYS A 75 15.45 -12.26 0.48
CA LYS A 75 16.80 -12.81 0.69
C LYS A 75 17.90 -11.79 0.40
N GLN A 76 17.61 -10.80 -0.44
CA GLN A 76 18.57 -9.76 -0.82
C GLN A 76 18.48 -8.53 0.09
N VAL A 77 17.55 -8.51 1.02
CA VAL A 77 17.34 -7.39 1.93
C VAL A 77 18.24 -7.55 3.16
N GLU A 78 19.11 -6.57 3.38
CA GLU A 78 20.00 -6.53 4.53
C GLU A 78 19.27 -6.02 5.77
N SER A 79 18.50 -4.96 5.62
CA SER A 79 17.78 -4.34 6.74
C SER A 79 16.44 -3.79 6.32
N LEU A 80 15.51 -3.78 7.26
CA LEU A 80 14.16 -3.26 7.12
C LEU A 80 13.93 -2.20 8.20
N GLY A 81 13.41 -1.03 7.81
CA GLY A 81 13.12 0.06 8.74
C GLY A 81 11.73 0.62 8.55
N LEU A 82 11.17 1.18 9.61
CA LEU A 82 9.92 1.94 9.58
C LEU A 82 10.26 3.43 9.60
N LEU A 83 9.79 4.16 8.60
CA LEU A 83 9.98 5.59 8.50
C LEU A 83 8.68 6.33 8.74
N VAL A 84 8.73 7.38 9.56
CA VAL A 84 7.65 8.35 9.72
C VAL A 84 8.26 9.73 9.54
N GLU A 85 7.75 10.51 8.62
CA GLU A 85 8.29 11.83 8.24
C GLU A 85 9.77 11.75 7.84
N ASN A 86 10.13 10.69 7.13
CA ASN A 86 11.49 10.40 6.63
C ASN A 86 12.51 10.14 7.75
N GLN A 87 12.04 9.83 8.97
CA GLN A 87 12.90 9.50 10.10
C GLN A 87 12.62 8.08 10.57
N ALA A 88 13.67 7.34 10.86
CA ALA A 88 13.54 5.99 11.39
C ALA A 88 12.92 6.03 12.79
N VAL A 89 11.91 5.18 13.01
CA VAL A 89 11.21 5.08 14.29
C VAL A 89 11.22 3.62 14.76
N ASP A 90 11.02 3.43 16.08
CA ASP A 90 10.90 2.09 16.65
C ASP A 90 9.52 1.52 16.32
N PRO A 91 9.42 0.38 15.61
CA PRO A 91 8.13 -0.22 15.29
C PRO A 91 7.35 -0.72 16.50
N ASN A 92 7.99 -0.93 17.63
CA ASN A 92 7.35 -1.35 18.87
C ASN A 92 6.74 -0.17 19.63
N ILE A 93 7.26 1.03 19.41
CA ILE A 93 6.78 2.27 20.04
C ILE A 93 6.63 3.32 18.95
N PRO A 94 5.74 3.08 17.96
CA PRO A 94 5.59 4.05 16.88
C PRO A 94 4.86 5.31 17.37
N PRO A 95 5.11 6.47 16.73
CA PRO A 95 4.38 7.68 17.08
C PRO A 95 2.89 7.50 16.77
N GLU A 96 2.03 8.19 17.52
CA GLU A 96 0.58 8.12 17.30
C GLU A 96 0.14 8.80 16.01
N LYS A 97 0.89 9.83 15.60
CA LYS A 97 0.58 10.63 14.42
C LYS A 97 1.83 10.88 13.60
N GLY A 98 1.66 11.02 12.31
CA GLY A 98 2.74 11.35 11.38
C GLY A 98 2.29 11.19 9.95
N LYS A 99 2.99 11.87 9.04
CA LYS A 99 2.78 11.80 7.60
C LYS A 99 4.00 11.15 6.95
N ALA A 100 3.93 10.88 5.65
CA ALA A 100 5.04 10.30 4.90
C ALA A 100 5.55 9.01 5.57
N ILE A 101 4.65 8.03 5.73
CA ILE A 101 4.92 6.74 6.35
C ILE A 101 5.41 5.79 5.27
N ALA A 102 6.51 5.06 5.54
CA ALA A 102 7.04 4.09 4.59
C ALA A 102 7.78 2.95 5.30
N LEU A 103 7.84 1.80 4.63
CA LEU A 103 8.81 0.75 4.96
C LEU A 103 10.01 0.89 4.04
N GLU A 104 11.20 0.90 4.62
CA GLU A 104 12.44 1.03 3.88
C GLU A 104 13.19 -0.31 3.85
N PHE A 105 13.53 -0.75 2.64
CA PHE A 105 14.27 -1.97 2.41
C PHE A 105 15.66 -1.62 1.88
N ARG A 106 16.71 -2.04 2.58
CA ARG A 106 18.09 -1.86 2.16
C ARG A 106 18.66 -3.19 1.73
N PHE A 107 19.33 -3.21 0.58
CA PHE A 107 19.83 -4.45 -0.03
C PHE A 107 21.30 -4.67 0.31
N THR A 108 21.69 -5.94 0.40
CA THR A 108 23.06 -6.34 0.81
C THR A 108 24.14 -5.99 -0.20
N ASP A 109 23.86 -6.22 -1.49
CA ASP A 109 24.88 -6.15 -2.53
C ASP A 109 24.91 -4.85 -3.30
N THR A 110 23.97 -3.95 -3.03
CA THR A 110 23.82 -2.70 -3.78
C THR A 110 23.51 -1.55 -2.84
N ALA A 111 23.75 -0.34 -3.32
CA ALA A 111 23.28 0.86 -2.62
C ALA A 111 21.78 1.13 -2.84
N LYS A 112 21.07 0.18 -3.45
CA LYS A 112 19.64 0.33 -3.74
C LYS A 112 18.83 0.35 -2.46
N ILE A 113 17.87 1.26 -2.39
CA ILE A 113 16.92 1.40 -1.30
C ILE A 113 15.53 1.45 -1.93
N VAL A 114 14.60 0.64 -1.40
CA VAL A 114 13.20 0.67 -1.80
C VAL A 114 12.38 1.17 -0.62
N GLN A 115 11.53 2.18 -0.86
CA GLN A 115 10.61 2.72 0.14
C GLN A 115 9.18 2.50 -0.34
N ILE A 116 8.40 1.73 0.41
CA ILE A 116 7.01 1.44 0.09
C ILE A 116 6.12 2.32 0.96
N PRO A 117 5.33 3.24 0.36
CA PRO A 117 4.51 4.16 1.14
C PRO A 117 3.31 3.49 1.78
N PHE A 118 2.93 3.98 2.96
CA PHE A 118 1.76 3.54 3.71
C PHE A 118 0.91 4.75 4.10
N THR A 119 -0.37 4.52 4.30
CA THR A 119 -1.30 5.57 4.79
C THR A 119 -1.41 5.59 6.31
N GLU A 120 -1.15 4.46 6.98
CA GLU A 120 -1.33 4.33 8.43
C GLU A 120 -0.07 3.76 9.09
N ILE A 121 0.32 4.39 10.21
CA ILE A 121 1.47 3.95 11.01
C ILE A 121 1.25 2.55 11.57
N SER A 122 0.07 2.27 12.10
CA SER A 122 -0.26 0.97 12.68
C SER A 122 -0.15 -0.17 11.67
N LEU A 123 -0.61 0.06 10.46
CA LEU A 123 -0.53 -0.93 9.38
C LEU A 123 0.93 -1.17 8.96
N ALA A 124 1.71 -0.10 8.81
CA ALA A 124 3.13 -0.20 8.48
C ALA A 124 3.91 -0.94 9.56
N ALA A 125 3.63 -0.66 10.84
CA ALA A 125 4.27 -1.35 11.95
C ALA A 125 3.94 -2.84 11.98
N ARG A 126 2.70 -3.21 11.70
CA ARG A 126 2.29 -4.62 11.62
C ARG A 126 3.00 -5.35 10.48
N TRP A 127 3.10 -4.72 9.31
CA TRP A 127 3.83 -5.30 8.18
C TRP A 127 5.32 -5.42 8.49
N TYR A 128 5.89 -4.41 9.14
CA TYR A 128 7.30 -4.48 9.58
C TYR A 128 7.54 -5.71 10.45
N LYS A 129 6.73 -5.89 11.48
CA LYS A 129 6.86 -7.02 12.41
C LYS A 129 6.67 -8.36 11.70
N TYR A 130 5.69 -8.43 10.81
CA TYR A 130 5.44 -9.63 10.04
C TYR A 130 6.63 -10.00 9.15
N LEU A 131 7.12 -9.04 8.37
CA LEU A 131 8.24 -9.26 7.46
C LEU A 131 9.53 -9.58 8.21
N GLN A 132 9.78 -8.91 9.31
CA GLN A 132 10.94 -9.16 10.14
C GLN A 132 10.93 -10.59 10.70
N SER A 133 9.80 -11.02 11.22
CA SER A 133 9.60 -12.39 11.70
C SER A 133 9.72 -13.42 10.58
N PHE A 134 9.13 -13.12 9.43
CA PHE A 134 9.21 -13.98 8.25
C PHE A 134 10.66 -14.16 7.78
N MET A 135 11.43 -13.07 7.73
CA MET A 135 12.84 -13.11 7.33
C MET A 135 13.68 -13.93 8.28
N LYS A 136 13.42 -13.84 9.57
CA LYS A 136 14.13 -14.64 10.60
C LYS A 136 13.82 -16.12 10.46
N SER A 137 12.59 -16.48 10.12
CA SER A 137 12.14 -17.87 10.10
C SER A 137 12.43 -18.58 8.78
N ASN A 138 12.48 -17.85 7.66
CA ASN A 138 12.53 -18.42 6.32
C ASN A 138 13.81 -18.09 5.54
N LEU A 139 14.66 -17.25 6.10
CA LEU A 139 15.91 -16.82 5.47
C LEU A 139 17.07 -17.03 6.45
#